data_4d66112ee1731241e32b41f9c2af3deb
#
_entry.id   4d66112ee1731241e32b41f9c2af3deb
#
_cell.length_a   1.000
_cell.length_b   1.000
_cell.length_c   1.000
_cell.angle_alpha   90.00
_cell.angle_beta   90.00
_cell.angle_gamma   90.00
#
_symmetry.space_group_name_H-M   'P 1'
#
loop_
_entity.id
_entity.type
_entity.pdbx_description
1 polymer ?
#
loop_
_entity_poly.entity_id
_entity_poly.type
_entity_poly.pdbx_seq_one_letter_code
_entity_poly.pdbx_strand_id
1 'polypeptide(L)'
;TNYLVSFCGYFPSEAPKYSMIVSIQKPGLPASGGLMAGSVFSKIAERVYAKDLRLPLTNAIDTNSVVIPNVKAGEMREAQRVLEELQINVQGKIADSGKEVWGNTHSAPQAVVLESRSNMQNFVPSVIGMGAKDAVYLLESKGLKVNLVGVGKVKSQSIANGTIVKKGQTATLTLK
;
A
#
# COMPACT_ATOMS: atom_id res chain seq x y z
N THR A 1 -28.65 18.03 -3.99
CA THR A 1 -27.36 17.35 -4.17
C THR A 1 -26.56 17.45 -2.88
N ASN A 2 -26.08 16.33 -2.36
CA ASN A 2 -25.21 16.31 -1.18
C ASN A 2 -23.75 16.36 -1.65
N TYR A 3 -23.01 17.33 -1.15
CA TYR A 3 -21.58 17.46 -1.41
C TYR A 3 -20.76 16.90 -0.24
N LEU A 4 -19.60 16.37 -0.55
CA LEU A 4 -18.50 16.09 0.38
C LEU A 4 -17.33 16.93 -0.08
N VAL A 5 -16.83 17.82 0.77
CA VAL A 5 -15.62 18.59 0.51
C VAL A 5 -14.51 18.14 1.42
N SER A 6 -13.30 18.04 0.90
CA SER A 6 -12.15 17.61 1.69
C SER A 6 -10.92 18.46 1.37
N PHE A 7 -10.05 18.56 2.36
CA PHE A 7 -8.74 19.17 2.26
C PHE A 7 -7.73 18.27 2.95
N CYS A 8 -6.63 17.97 2.25
CA CYS A 8 -5.53 17.17 2.78
C CYS A 8 -4.25 17.99 2.73
N GLY A 9 -3.43 17.89 3.74
CA GLY A 9 -2.15 18.56 3.81
C GLY A 9 -1.26 18.01 4.89
N TYR A 10 -0.04 18.57 4.97
CA TYR A 10 0.95 18.25 5.99
C TYR A 10 1.57 19.54 6.54
N PHE A 11 2.13 19.45 7.72
CA PHE A 11 2.81 20.58 8.38
C PHE A 11 3.85 20.10 9.39
N PRO A 12 4.92 20.91 9.68
CA PRO A 12 5.37 22.11 8.94
C PRO A 12 5.81 21.78 7.51
N SER A 13 5.84 22.76 6.61
CA SER A 13 6.21 22.58 5.20
C SER A 13 7.68 22.18 5.02
N GLU A 14 8.57 22.78 5.82
CA GLU A 14 10.02 22.60 5.74
C GLU A 14 10.48 21.25 6.31
N ALA A 15 9.78 20.73 7.33
CA ALA A 15 10.05 19.46 7.98
C ALA A 15 8.74 18.80 8.43
N PRO A 16 8.03 18.12 7.53
CA PRO A 16 6.71 17.56 7.80
C PRO A 16 6.72 16.57 8.96
N LYS A 17 5.94 16.86 10.00
CA LYS A 17 5.73 15.96 11.16
C LYS A 17 4.33 15.39 11.20
N TYR A 18 3.37 16.11 10.67
CA TYR A 18 1.96 15.77 10.73
C TYR A 18 1.35 15.83 9.34
N SER A 19 0.52 14.84 9.04
CA SER A 19 -0.39 14.86 7.89
C SER A 19 -1.81 14.74 8.39
N MET A 20 -2.74 15.46 7.76
CA MET A 20 -4.13 15.50 8.18
C MET A 20 -5.05 15.65 6.98
N ILE A 21 -6.19 14.98 7.04
CA ILE A 21 -7.30 15.19 6.13
C ILE A 21 -8.52 15.70 6.90
N VAL A 22 -9.16 16.73 6.37
CA VAL A 22 -10.43 17.26 6.88
C VAL A 22 -11.50 17.05 5.83
N SER A 23 -12.59 16.39 6.21
CA SER A 23 -13.73 16.16 5.32
C SER A 23 -15.00 16.69 5.96
N ILE A 24 -15.77 17.47 5.20
CA ILE A 24 -17.04 18.08 5.64
C ILE A 24 -18.14 17.53 4.74
N GLN A 25 -19.10 16.85 5.34
CA GLN A 25 -20.29 16.34 4.65
C GLN A 25 -21.41 17.37 4.73
N LYS A 26 -22.11 17.56 3.61
CA LYS A 26 -23.19 18.55 3.48
C LYS A 26 -22.76 19.98 3.88
N PRO A 27 -21.70 20.54 3.28
CA PRO A 27 -21.13 21.83 3.71
C PRO A 27 -22.05 22.91 3.19
N GLY A 28 -23.00 23.25 3.08
CA GLY A 28 -23.70 24.41 2.48
C GLY A 28 -23.07 24.89 1.16
N LEU A 29 -23.60 25.95 0.59
CA LEU A 29 -23.11 26.56 -0.66
C LEU A 29 -22.48 27.94 -0.37
N PRO A 30 -21.41 28.31 -1.10
CA PRO A 30 -20.69 27.51 -2.12
C PRO A 30 -19.80 26.43 -1.51
N ALA A 31 -19.90 25.19 -2.00
CA ALA A 31 -19.12 24.06 -1.53
C ALA A 31 -17.67 24.17 -2.04
N SER A 32 -16.71 24.39 -1.14
CA SER A 32 -15.29 24.51 -1.47
C SER A 32 -14.42 23.79 -0.45
N GLY A 33 -13.62 22.85 -0.92
CA GLY A 33 -12.66 22.12 -0.08
C GLY A 33 -11.63 23.06 0.55
N GLY A 34 -11.03 23.94 -0.24
CA GLY A 34 -10.02 24.89 0.22
C GLY A 34 -10.56 25.90 1.23
N LEU A 35 -11.71 26.53 0.94
CA LEU A 35 -12.27 27.56 1.81
C LEU A 35 -12.87 26.98 3.11
N MET A 36 -13.57 25.85 3.02
CA MET A 36 -14.29 25.29 4.16
C MET A 36 -13.43 24.30 4.94
N ALA A 37 -12.99 23.23 4.31
CA ALA A 37 -12.17 22.22 4.98
C ALA A 37 -10.74 22.72 5.23
N GLY A 38 -10.16 23.54 4.33
CA GLY A 38 -8.86 24.18 4.51
C GLY A 38 -8.80 25.14 5.68
N SER A 39 -9.87 25.92 5.94
CA SER A 39 -9.91 26.80 7.12
C SER A 39 -9.93 26.02 8.44
N VAL A 40 -10.58 24.88 8.47
CA VAL A 40 -10.56 23.99 9.65
C VAL A 40 -9.17 23.36 9.81
N PHE A 41 -8.56 22.91 8.70
CA PHE A 41 -7.21 22.39 8.68
C PHE A 41 -6.22 23.40 9.28
N SER A 42 -6.24 24.66 8.81
CA SER A 42 -5.34 25.73 9.31
C SER A 42 -5.47 25.92 10.81
N LYS A 43 -6.70 26.07 11.32
CA LYS A 43 -6.94 26.25 12.76
C LYS A 43 -6.44 25.08 13.62
N ILE A 44 -6.56 23.84 13.12
CA ILE A 44 -6.04 22.67 13.83
C ILE A 44 -4.51 22.66 13.76
N ALA A 45 -3.94 22.90 12.58
CA ALA A 45 -2.50 22.95 12.38
C ALA A 45 -1.84 24.00 13.27
N GLU A 46 -2.40 25.21 13.34
CA GLU A 46 -1.91 26.29 14.22
C GLU A 46 -1.90 25.88 15.70
N ARG A 47 -2.95 25.21 16.17
CA ARG A 47 -3.04 24.75 17.56
C ARG A 47 -2.05 23.64 17.88
N VAL A 48 -1.86 22.70 16.96
CA VAL A 48 -0.90 21.62 17.10
C VAL A 48 0.51 22.18 17.09
N TYR A 49 0.82 23.08 16.15
CA TYR A 49 2.12 23.74 16.04
C TYR A 49 2.46 24.58 17.29
N ALA A 50 1.50 25.35 17.79
CA ALA A 50 1.68 26.12 19.02
C ALA A 50 1.93 25.24 20.27
N LYS A 51 1.41 24.03 20.29
CA LYS A 51 1.68 23.04 21.34
C LYS A 51 3.07 22.42 21.19
N ASP A 52 3.48 22.14 19.97
CA ASP A 52 4.78 21.52 19.65
C ASP A 52 5.95 22.50 19.95
N LEU A 53 5.75 23.80 19.74
CA LEU A 53 6.72 24.84 20.12
C LEU A 53 6.97 24.96 21.65
N ARG A 54 6.07 24.43 22.47
CA ARG A 54 6.24 24.39 23.92
C ARG A 54 7.01 23.17 24.42
N LEU A 55 7.22 22.18 23.56
CA LEU A 55 8.06 21.04 23.85
C LEU A 55 9.51 21.40 23.45
N PRO A 56 10.51 21.15 24.31
CA PRO A 56 11.90 21.42 23.96
C PRO A 56 12.20 20.65 22.64
N LEU A 57 12.79 21.36 21.69
CA LEU A 57 13.25 20.82 20.41
C LEU A 57 14.43 19.84 20.62
N THR A 58 14.21 18.80 21.39
CA THR A 58 15.08 17.63 21.37
C THR A 58 14.70 16.74 20.18
N ASN A 59 14.77 17.33 18.98
CA ASN A 59 14.78 16.56 17.77
C ASN A 59 16.19 16.07 17.49
N ALA A 60 16.68 15.15 18.32
CA ALA A 60 17.49 14.11 17.74
C ALA A 60 16.52 13.39 16.78
N ILE A 61 16.57 13.71 15.50
CA ILE A 61 16.07 12.81 14.46
C ILE A 61 16.84 11.55 14.75
N ASP A 62 16.17 10.57 15.37
CA ASP A 62 16.74 9.25 15.51
C ASP A 62 16.80 8.67 14.08
N THR A 63 17.91 8.99 13.40
CA THR A 63 18.21 8.51 12.05
C THR A 63 18.33 6.99 12.02
N ASN A 64 18.23 6.33 13.17
CA ASN A 64 18.30 4.88 13.30
C ASN A 64 16.93 4.19 13.23
N SER A 65 15.82 4.91 13.35
CA SER A 65 14.48 4.34 13.22
C SER A 65 13.88 4.62 11.84
N VAL A 66 14.43 4.03 10.80
CA VAL A 66 13.76 3.99 9.49
C VAL A 66 12.51 3.14 9.64
N VAL A 67 11.33 3.76 9.51
CA VAL A 67 10.07 3.03 9.47
C VAL A 67 9.96 2.29 8.15
N ILE A 68 10.23 1.00 8.17
CA ILE A 68 10.13 0.15 6.98
C ILE A 68 8.65 -0.13 6.70
N PRO A 69 8.14 0.20 5.51
CA PRO A 69 6.75 -0.02 5.17
C PRO A 69 6.41 -1.50 5.02
N ASN A 70 5.17 -1.86 5.33
CA ASN A 70 4.65 -3.18 5.02
C ASN A 70 4.17 -3.22 3.57
N VAL A 71 5.01 -3.72 2.69
CA VAL A 71 4.74 -3.85 1.26
C VAL A 71 3.88 -5.08 0.98
N LYS A 72 2.98 -5.02 0.01
CA LYS A 72 2.16 -6.17 -0.39
C LYS A 72 2.98 -7.14 -1.25
N ALA A 73 2.68 -8.42 -1.15
CA ALA A 73 3.14 -9.41 -2.13
C ALA A 73 2.61 -9.03 -3.53
N GLY A 74 3.38 -9.29 -4.56
CA GLY A 74 3.01 -8.90 -5.92
C GLY A 74 4.15 -9.14 -6.92
N GLU A 75 4.27 -8.29 -7.93
CA GLU A 75 5.39 -8.29 -8.86
C GLU A 75 6.60 -7.63 -8.21
N MET A 76 7.69 -8.39 -8.08
CA MET A 76 8.83 -8.01 -7.24
C MET A 76 9.75 -6.97 -7.88
N ARG A 77 9.87 -6.91 -9.20
CA ARG A 77 10.72 -5.92 -9.86
C ARG A 77 10.11 -4.52 -9.76
N GLU A 78 8.80 -4.42 -9.94
CA GLU A 78 8.11 -3.15 -9.77
C GLU A 78 8.14 -2.70 -8.30
N ALA A 79 7.98 -3.64 -7.36
CA ALA A 79 8.14 -3.35 -5.95
C ALA A 79 9.57 -2.86 -5.62
N GLN A 80 10.60 -3.53 -6.16
CA GLN A 80 12.00 -3.11 -6.00
C GLN A 80 12.21 -1.70 -6.55
N ARG A 81 11.75 -1.42 -7.77
CA ARG A 81 11.92 -0.12 -8.43
C ARG A 81 11.30 1.01 -7.59
N VAL A 82 10.07 0.81 -7.10
CA VAL A 82 9.40 1.81 -6.25
C VAL A 82 10.16 2.01 -4.94
N LEU A 83 10.64 0.95 -4.30
CA LEU A 83 11.38 1.05 -3.05
C LEU A 83 12.73 1.77 -3.24
N GLU A 84 13.43 1.51 -4.33
CA GLU A 84 14.68 2.18 -4.69
C GLU A 84 14.46 3.68 -4.96
N GLU A 85 13.39 4.05 -5.68
CA GLU A 85 13.01 5.46 -5.88
C GLU A 85 12.66 6.17 -4.55
N LEU A 86 12.08 5.46 -3.60
CA LEU A 86 11.79 5.96 -2.25
C LEU A 86 13.01 5.91 -1.32
N GLN A 87 14.19 5.53 -1.82
CA GLN A 87 15.43 5.37 -1.04
C GLN A 87 15.31 4.39 0.14
N ILE A 88 14.43 3.38 0.01
CA ILE A 88 14.26 2.32 0.99
C ILE A 88 15.19 1.16 0.63
N ASN A 89 15.99 0.72 1.58
CA ASN A 89 16.90 -0.42 1.37
C ASN A 89 16.13 -1.69 1.02
N VAL A 90 16.61 -2.41 0.01
CA VAL A 90 16.04 -3.67 -0.46
C VAL A 90 17.06 -4.79 -0.32
N GLN A 91 16.64 -5.91 0.27
CA GLN A 91 17.38 -7.16 0.32
C GLN A 91 16.72 -8.21 -0.59
N GLY A 92 17.50 -9.13 -1.14
CA GLY A 92 17.00 -10.12 -2.10
C GLY A 92 16.68 -9.51 -3.46
N LYS A 93 17.55 -8.66 -3.97
CA LYS A 93 17.39 -7.98 -5.26
C LYS A 93 17.10 -8.96 -6.39
N ILE A 94 16.09 -8.60 -7.17
CA ILE A 94 15.66 -9.39 -8.33
C ILE A 94 16.43 -8.92 -9.56
N ALA A 95 17.04 -9.85 -10.28
CA ALA A 95 17.73 -9.53 -11.52
C ALA A 95 16.74 -9.08 -12.61
N ASP A 96 17.13 -8.09 -13.38
CA ASP A 96 16.33 -7.64 -14.52
C ASP A 96 16.47 -8.62 -15.70
N SER A 97 15.60 -9.62 -15.72
CA SER A 97 15.55 -10.67 -16.74
C SER A 97 14.49 -10.38 -17.82
N GLY A 98 13.81 -9.23 -17.77
CA GLY A 98 12.69 -8.92 -18.68
C GLY A 98 11.43 -9.74 -18.42
N LYS A 99 11.43 -10.69 -17.47
CA LYS A 99 10.28 -11.53 -17.12
C LYS A 99 9.68 -11.07 -15.80
N GLU A 100 8.34 -11.17 -15.67
CA GLU A 100 7.64 -10.92 -14.40
C GLU A 100 8.10 -11.88 -13.32
N VAL A 101 8.43 -11.37 -12.15
CA VAL A 101 8.85 -12.15 -10.98
C VAL A 101 7.87 -11.90 -9.84
N TRP A 102 7.02 -12.86 -9.59
CA TRP A 102 6.03 -12.79 -8.51
C TRP A 102 6.62 -13.28 -7.19
N GLY A 103 6.25 -12.63 -6.09
CA GLY A 103 6.85 -12.98 -4.82
C GLY A 103 6.16 -12.42 -3.59
N ASN A 104 6.82 -12.62 -2.46
CA ASN A 104 6.47 -12.04 -1.17
C ASN A 104 7.41 -10.92 -0.80
N THR A 105 6.93 -10.07 0.10
CA THR A 105 7.74 -9.09 0.78
C THR A 105 7.57 -9.22 2.27
N HIS A 106 8.59 -8.93 3.05
CA HIS A 106 8.48 -8.72 4.48
C HIS A 106 9.44 -7.63 4.95
N SER A 107 9.05 -6.94 6.01
CA SER A 107 9.85 -5.87 6.58
C SER A 107 10.92 -6.45 7.50
N ALA A 108 12.16 -6.03 7.31
CA ALA A 108 13.30 -6.25 8.21
C ALA A 108 13.65 -4.93 8.91
N PRO A 109 14.50 -4.90 9.94
CA PRO A 109 14.75 -3.68 10.73
C PRO A 109 15.20 -2.45 9.95
N GLN A 110 15.89 -2.64 8.81
CA GLN A 110 16.42 -1.55 7.99
C GLN A 110 16.22 -1.74 6.48
N ALA A 111 15.41 -2.72 6.07
CA ALA A 111 15.18 -3.02 4.67
C ALA A 111 13.84 -3.74 4.43
N VAL A 112 13.37 -3.70 3.20
CA VAL A 112 12.33 -4.61 2.71
C VAL A 112 13.02 -5.81 2.07
N VAL A 113 12.65 -7.01 2.48
CA VAL A 113 13.14 -8.26 1.88
C VAL A 113 12.18 -8.70 0.78
N LEU A 114 12.73 -8.97 -0.41
CA LEU A 114 11.97 -9.49 -1.55
C LEU A 114 12.29 -10.99 -1.71
N GLU A 115 11.26 -11.81 -1.76
CA GLU A 115 11.37 -13.25 -1.95
C GLU A 115 10.58 -13.68 -3.19
N SER A 116 11.30 -14.13 -4.23
CA SER A 116 10.66 -14.67 -5.42
C SER A 116 9.92 -15.97 -5.12
N ARG A 117 8.72 -16.13 -5.71
CA ARG A 117 7.96 -17.38 -5.69
C ARG A 117 8.12 -18.11 -7.02
N SER A 118 8.26 -19.41 -6.97
CA SER A 118 8.24 -20.24 -8.16
C SER A 118 6.87 -20.14 -8.86
N ASN A 119 6.86 -19.67 -10.11
CA ASN A 119 5.68 -19.58 -10.94
C ASN A 119 5.71 -20.64 -12.07
N MET A 120 5.49 -21.89 -11.71
CA MET A 120 5.43 -22.98 -12.69
C MET A 120 4.22 -22.83 -13.62
N GLN A 121 4.42 -23.02 -14.93
CA GLN A 121 3.40 -22.71 -15.96
C GLN A 121 2.06 -23.43 -15.78
N ASN A 122 2.09 -24.68 -15.36
CA ASN A 122 0.89 -25.54 -15.30
C ASN A 122 0.32 -25.72 -13.88
N PHE A 123 0.80 -24.95 -12.91
CA PHE A 123 0.37 -25.07 -11.53
C PHE A 123 -0.24 -23.78 -11.00
N VAL A 124 -1.20 -23.91 -10.12
CA VAL A 124 -1.83 -22.78 -9.42
C VAL A 124 -0.80 -22.13 -8.50
N PRO A 125 -0.50 -20.85 -8.68
CA PRO A 125 0.43 -20.15 -7.81
C PRO A 125 -0.22 -19.78 -6.48
N SER A 126 0.59 -19.52 -5.45
CA SER A 126 0.11 -18.91 -4.22
C SER A 126 -0.08 -17.41 -4.45
N VAL A 127 -1.29 -16.90 -4.20
CA VAL A 127 -1.62 -15.48 -4.25
C VAL A 127 -1.88 -14.87 -2.86
N ILE A 128 -1.62 -15.64 -1.81
CA ILE A 128 -1.78 -15.17 -0.42
C ILE A 128 -0.87 -13.97 -0.15
N GLY A 129 -1.43 -12.93 0.48
CA GLY A 129 -0.74 -11.67 0.76
C GLY A 129 -0.74 -10.65 -0.39
N MET A 130 -1.19 -11.03 -1.60
CA MET A 130 -1.30 -10.13 -2.74
C MET A 130 -2.52 -9.21 -2.64
N GLY A 131 -2.47 -8.07 -3.34
CA GLY A 131 -3.65 -7.27 -3.60
C GLY A 131 -4.63 -8.01 -4.53
N ALA A 132 -5.91 -7.66 -4.47
CA ALA A 132 -6.94 -8.29 -5.30
C ALA A 132 -6.60 -8.24 -6.79
N LYS A 133 -6.15 -7.09 -7.30
CA LYS A 133 -5.82 -6.88 -8.72
C LYS A 133 -4.71 -7.83 -9.19
N ASP A 134 -3.63 -7.92 -8.46
CA ASP A 134 -2.48 -8.77 -8.82
C ASP A 134 -2.83 -10.25 -8.72
N ALA A 135 -3.59 -10.63 -7.68
CA ALA A 135 -4.06 -12.00 -7.50
C ALA A 135 -4.98 -12.47 -8.64
N VAL A 136 -5.93 -11.61 -9.05
CA VAL A 136 -6.81 -11.87 -10.19
C VAL A 136 -6.00 -12.03 -11.46
N TYR A 137 -5.14 -11.05 -11.78
CA TYR A 137 -4.30 -11.09 -12.96
C TYR A 137 -3.48 -12.38 -13.03
N LEU A 138 -2.81 -12.75 -11.93
CA LEU A 138 -1.96 -13.94 -11.90
C LEU A 138 -2.71 -15.25 -12.08
N LEU A 139 -3.91 -15.39 -11.52
CA LEU A 139 -4.73 -16.60 -11.66
C LEU A 139 -5.44 -16.67 -13.01
N GLU A 140 -5.95 -15.54 -13.51
CA GLU A 140 -6.62 -15.48 -14.80
C GLU A 140 -5.63 -15.68 -15.97
N SER A 141 -4.39 -15.20 -15.85
CA SER A 141 -3.33 -15.48 -16.82
C SER A 141 -3.01 -16.97 -16.95
N LYS A 142 -3.34 -17.77 -15.93
CA LYS A 142 -3.27 -19.24 -15.94
C LYS A 142 -4.53 -19.91 -16.50
N GLY A 143 -5.57 -19.14 -16.84
CA GLY A 143 -6.84 -19.65 -17.38
C GLY A 143 -7.86 -20.06 -16.31
N LEU A 144 -7.67 -19.64 -15.06
CA LEU A 144 -8.67 -19.79 -14.01
C LEU A 144 -9.68 -18.63 -14.06
N LYS A 145 -10.88 -18.85 -13.52
CA LYS A 145 -11.83 -17.79 -13.19
C LYS A 145 -11.65 -17.41 -11.71
N VAL A 146 -11.79 -16.14 -11.37
CA VAL A 146 -11.60 -15.69 -9.98
C VAL A 146 -12.89 -15.11 -9.42
N ASN A 147 -13.24 -15.55 -8.21
CA ASN A 147 -14.30 -14.96 -7.40
C ASN A 147 -13.70 -14.34 -6.16
N LEU A 148 -14.02 -13.06 -5.90
CA LEU A 148 -13.49 -12.30 -4.76
C LEU A 148 -14.54 -12.17 -3.67
N VAL A 149 -14.14 -12.43 -2.43
CA VAL A 149 -14.98 -12.25 -1.23
C VAL A 149 -14.22 -11.39 -0.22
N GLY A 150 -14.77 -10.23 0.14
CA GLY A 150 -14.15 -9.28 1.06
C GLY A 150 -13.35 -8.19 0.37
N VAL A 151 -12.54 -7.45 1.14
CA VAL A 151 -11.73 -6.30 0.70
C VAL A 151 -10.35 -6.37 1.35
N GLY A 152 -9.31 -5.96 0.66
CA GLY A 152 -7.94 -5.90 1.19
C GLY A 152 -6.96 -6.82 0.49
N LYS A 153 -6.14 -7.53 1.26
CA LYS A 153 -5.17 -8.53 0.78
C LYS A 153 -5.79 -9.92 0.78
N VAL A 154 -5.34 -10.78 -0.12
CA VAL A 154 -5.76 -12.19 -0.13
C VAL A 154 -5.28 -12.89 1.14
N LYS A 155 -6.23 -13.37 1.94
CA LYS A 155 -6.00 -14.16 3.14
C LYS A 155 -5.96 -15.66 2.83
N SER A 156 -6.85 -16.13 1.95
CA SER A 156 -6.92 -17.53 1.55
C SER A 156 -7.39 -17.69 0.10
N GLN A 157 -7.02 -18.80 -0.50
CA GLN A 157 -7.45 -19.22 -1.83
C GLN A 157 -8.05 -20.62 -1.77
N SER A 158 -9.14 -20.87 -2.51
CA SER A 158 -9.87 -22.15 -2.48
C SER A 158 -9.15 -23.29 -3.19
N ILE A 159 -8.28 -22.98 -4.17
CA ILE A 159 -7.46 -23.97 -4.85
C ILE A 159 -6.05 -23.91 -4.30
N ALA A 160 -5.54 -25.03 -3.80
CA ALA A 160 -4.22 -25.07 -3.20
C ALA A 160 -3.10 -24.72 -4.20
N ASN A 161 -2.07 -24.03 -3.70
CA ASN A 161 -0.84 -23.81 -4.44
C ASN A 161 -0.21 -25.15 -4.88
N GLY A 162 0.30 -25.21 -6.11
CA GLY A 162 0.89 -26.43 -6.68
C GLY A 162 -0.13 -27.41 -7.26
N THR A 163 -1.43 -27.11 -7.20
CA THR A 163 -2.45 -27.88 -7.92
C THR A 163 -2.32 -27.69 -9.43
N ILE A 164 -2.51 -28.73 -10.23
CA ILE A 164 -2.52 -28.61 -11.69
C ILE A 164 -3.69 -27.72 -12.12
N VAL A 165 -3.42 -26.73 -12.95
CA VAL A 165 -4.43 -25.81 -13.46
C VAL A 165 -5.41 -26.55 -14.38
N LYS A 166 -6.71 -26.42 -14.08
CA LYS A 166 -7.80 -26.82 -14.99
C LYS A 166 -8.45 -25.56 -15.54
N LYS A 167 -8.28 -25.31 -16.85
CA LYS A 167 -8.83 -24.11 -17.51
C LYS A 167 -10.34 -23.96 -17.23
N GLY A 168 -10.75 -22.73 -16.90
CA GLY A 168 -12.13 -22.39 -16.58
C GLY A 168 -12.60 -22.76 -15.17
N GLN A 169 -11.77 -23.43 -14.36
CA GLN A 169 -12.06 -23.68 -12.94
C GLN A 169 -12.08 -22.36 -12.17
N THR A 170 -13.04 -22.23 -11.24
CA THR A 170 -13.17 -21.02 -10.43
C THR A 170 -12.38 -21.13 -9.12
N ALA A 171 -11.49 -20.19 -8.90
CA ALA A 171 -10.79 -19.98 -7.63
C ALA A 171 -11.50 -18.88 -6.82
N THR A 172 -11.92 -19.18 -5.61
CA THR A 172 -12.46 -18.17 -4.69
C THR A 172 -11.35 -17.66 -3.80
N LEU A 173 -11.18 -16.33 -3.75
CA LEU A 173 -10.23 -15.66 -2.90
C LEU A 173 -10.95 -14.91 -1.79
N THR A 174 -10.58 -15.18 -0.53
CA THR A 174 -11.05 -14.40 0.61
C THR A 174 -10.03 -13.31 0.93
N LEU A 175 -10.51 -12.08 0.99
CA LEU A 175 -9.74 -10.87 1.25
C LEU A 175 -9.99 -10.37 2.68
N LYS A 176 -8.95 -9.79 3.27
CA LYS A 176 -9.02 -9.10 4.58
C LYS A 176 -7.95 -8.02 4.67
#